data_645608e14db42c5b189446b6346af060
#
_entry.id   645608e14db42c5b189446b6346af060
#
_cell.length_a   1.000
_cell.length_b   1.000
_cell.length_c   1.000
_cell.angle_alpha   90.00
_cell.angle_beta   90.00
_cell.angle_gamma   90.00
#
_symmetry.space_group_name_H-M   'P 1'
#
loop_
_entity.id
_entity.type
_entity.pdbx_description
1 polymer ?
#
loop_
_entity_poly.entity_id
_entity_poly.type
_entity_poly.pdbx_seq_one_letter_code
_entity_poly.pdbx_strand_id
1 'polypeptide(L)'
;MHDENALCAERLREAASLLEAQGANPFRVSAYRRAADTVRDLPEDLASLTEREGVPGLEALPGIGHGIASALLEMTRTGRWMQLERLRGGADPIPLLTTVPGLGHRLAERIHDE
;
A
#
# COMPACT_ATOMS: atom_id res chain seq x y z
N MET A 1 2.60 -15.88 -14.11
CA MET A 1 2.14 -14.99 -13.05
C MET A 1 3.27 -14.71 -12.07
N HIS A 2 3.34 -13.48 -11.59
CA HIS A 2 4.42 -13.05 -10.72
C HIS A 2 3.85 -12.74 -9.33
N ASP A 3 4.29 -13.49 -8.33
CA ASP A 3 3.75 -13.40 -6.97
C ASP A 3 3.91 -12.01 -6.37
N GLU A 4 5.04 -11.37 -6.61
CA GLU A 4 5.28 -10.02 -6.12
C GLU A 4 4.30 -9.02 -6.74
N ASN A 5 4.03 -9.18 -8.04
CA ASN A 5 3.07 -8.31 -8.71
C ASN A 5 1.68 -8.47 -8.11
N ALA A 6 1.28 -9.71 -7.84
CA ALA A 6 -0.02 -9.98 -7.20
C ALA A 6 -0.09 -9.36 -5.82
N LEU A 7 0.99 -9.45 -5.04
CA LEU A 7 1.03 -8.86 -3.70
C LEU A 7 0.92 -7.34 -3.76
N CYS A 8 1.66 -6.71 -4.68
CA CYS A 8 1.57 -5.25 -4.86
C CYS A 8 0.17 -4.84 -5.29
N ALA A 9 -0.45 -5.61 -6.20
CA ALA A 9 -1.81 -5.33 -6.64
C ALA A 9 -2.79 -5.40 -5.48
N GLU A 10 -2.65 -6.40 -4.60
CA GLU A 10 -3.51 -6.53 -3.43
C GLU A 10 -3.35 -5.33 -2.50
N ARG A 11 -2.12 -4.88 -2.30
CA ARG A 11 -1.87 -3.71 -1.46
C ARG A 11 -2.50 -2.44 -2.03
N LEU A 12 -2.42 -2.28 -3.34
CA LEU A 12 -3.08 -1.14 -3.99
C LEU A 12 -4.59 -1.20 -3.81
N ARG A 13 -5.19 -2.39 -3.91
CA ARG A 13 -6.63 -2.56 -3.70
C ARG A 13 -7.01 -2.30 -2.25
N GLU A 14 -6.19 -2.76 -1.32
CA GLU A 14 -6.45 -2.49 0.10
C GLU A 14 -6.44 -0.99 0.37
N ALA A 15 -5.45 -0.28 -0.18
CA ALA A 15 -5.37 1.17 -0.03
C ALA A 15 -6.61 1.84 -0.60
N ALA A 16 -7.08 1.38 -1.77
CA ALA A 16 -8.29 1.92 -2.37
C ALA A 16 -9.50 1.74 -1.46
N SER A 17 -9.65 0.56 -0.88
CA SER A 17 -10.77 0.28 0.03
C SER A 17 -10.70 1.13 1.29
N LEU A 18 -9.51 1.30 1.86
CA LEU A 18 -9.34 2.13 3.06
C LEU A 18 -9.61 3.60 2.76
N LEU A 19 -9.13 4.08 1.61
CA LEU A 19 -9.40 5.45 1.20
C LEU A 19 -10.89 5.69 0.97
N GLU A 20 -11.56 4.73 0.34
CA GLU A 20 -12.99 4.82 0.12
C GLU A 20 -13.75 4.89 1.45
N ALA A 21 -13.36 4.06 2.41
CA ALA A 21 -13.98 4.05 3.72
C ALA A 21 -13.78 5.37 4.47
N GLN A 22 -12.70 6.08 4.17
CA GLN A 22 -12.39 7.37 4.78
C GLN A 22 -12.97 8.55 4.03
N GLY A 23 -13.74 8.29 2.97
CA GLY A 23 -14.38 9.35 2.21
C GLY A 23 -13.48 10.06 1.22
N ALA A 24 -12.39 9.43 0.80
CA ALA A 24 -11.48 10.03 -0.15
C ALA A 24 -12.13 10.21 -1.51
N ASN A 25 -11.52 11.06 -2.34
CA ASN A 25 -12.00 11.36 -3.68
C ASN A 25 -12.16 10.07 -4.50
N PRO A 26 -13.35 9.82 -5.08
CA PRO A 26 -13.59 8.61 -5.87
C PRO A 26 -12.62 8.41 -7.03
N PHE A 27 -12.14 9.50 -7.63
CA PHE A 27 -11.16 9.40 -8.71
C PHE A 27 -9.84 8.81 -8.23
N ARG A 28 -9.45 9.18 -7.01
CA ARG A 28 -8.24 8.64 -6.39
C ARG A 28 -8.40 7.14 -6.11
N VAL A 29 -9.55 6.76 -5.56
CA VAL A 29 -9.87 5.35 -5.29
C VAL A 29 -9.81 4.54 -6.59
N SER A 30 -10.44 5.05 -7.64
CA SER A 30 -10.42 4.39 -8.96
C SER A 30 -9.01 4.27 -9.52
N ALA A 31 -8.17 5.29 -9.31
CA ALA A 31 -6.80 5.27 -9.81
C ALA A 31 -6.00 4.12 -9.18
N TYR A 32 -6.17 3.92 -7.87
CA TYR A 32 -5.49 2.81 -7.19
C TYR A 32 -5.98 1.46 -7.70
N ARG A 33 -7.28 1.33 -7.95
CA ARG A 33 -7.85 0.07 -8.47
C ARG A 33 -7.36 -0.24 -9.87
N ARG A 34 -7.27 0.78 -10.74
CA ARG A 34 -6.74 0.59 -12.08
C ARG A 34 -5.27 0.23 -12.06
N ALA A 35 -4.51 0.88 -11.18
CA ALA A 35 -3.10 0.56 -11.02
C ALA A 35 -2.92 -0.89 -10.57
N ALA A 36 -3.78 -1.36 -9.69
CA ALA A 36 -3.72 -2.76 -9.24
C ALA A 36 -3.92 -3.71 -10.41
N ASP A 37 -4.87 -3.43 -11.29
CA ASP A 37 -5.09 -4.26 -12.46
C ASP A 37 -3.90 -4.25 -13.40
N THR A 38 -3.32 -3.09 -13.62
CA THR A 38 -2.12 -2.95 -14.48
C THR A 38 -0.97 -3.79 -13.94
N VAL A 39 -0.72 -3.68 -12.62
CA VAL A 39 0.38 -4.40 -11.99
C VAL A 39 0.15 -5.90 -12.04
N ARG A 40 -1.07 -6.34 -11.74
CA ARG A 40 -1.40 -7.76 -11.78
C ARG A 40 -1.18 -8.35 -13.18
N ASP A 41 -1.47 -7.59 -14.21
CA ASP A 41 -1.44 -8.09 -15.59
C ASP A 41 -0.09 -7.90 -16.28
N LEU A 42 0.92 -7.38 -15.57
CA LEU A 42 2.24 -7.21 -16.16
C LEU A 42 2.85 -8.54 -16.57
N PRO A 43 3.49 -8.60 -17.75
CA PRO A 43 4.12 -9.83 -18.22
C PRO A 43 5.49 -10.10 -17.60
N GLU A 44 6.00 -9.19 -16.78
CA GLU A 44 7.29 -9.37 -16.12
C GLU A 44 7.20 -8.94 -14.66
N ASP A 45 8.21 -9.32 -13.87
CA ASP A 45 8.30 -8.91 -12.48
C ASP A 45 8.40 -7.40 -12.35
N LEU A 46 7.64 -6.86 -11.43
CA LEU A 46 7.71 -5.44 -11.14
C LEU A 46 9.10 -5.03 -10.66
N ALA A 47 9.74 -5.91 -9.86
CA ALA A 47 11.10 -5.65 -9.40
C ALA A 47 12.09 -5.54 -10.56
N SER A 48 11.96 -6.41 -11.55
CA SER A 48 12.82 -6.38 -12.73
C SER A 48 12.63 -5.10 -13.53
N LEU A 49 11.39 -4.69 -13.72
CA LEU A 49 11.10 -3.45 -14.42
C LEU A 49 11.67 -2.26 -13.66
N THR A 50 11.48 -2.23 -12.35
CA THR A 50 11.97 -1.15 -11.51
C THR A 50 13.48 -1.05 -11.53
N GLU A 51 14.17 -2.20 -11.49
CA GLU A 51 15.61 -2.25 -11.49
C GLU A 51 16.18 -1.76 -12.82
N ARG A 52 15.52 -2.11 -13.92
CA ARG A 52 15.98 -1.75 -15.27
C ARG A 52 15.66 -0.30 -15.63
N GLU A 53 14.48 0.20 -15.28
CA GLU A 53 13.99 1.48 -15.76
C GLU A 53 13.63 2.49 -14.67
N GLY A 54 13.52 2.05 -13.41
CA GLY A 54 13.21 2.94 -12.30
C GLY A 54 11.82 3.53 -12.38
N VAL A 55 11.62 4.66 -11.70
CA VAL A 55 10.32 5.34 -11.66
C VAL A 55 9.80 5.69 -13.05
N PRO A 56 10.63 6.21 -13.99
CA PRO A 56 10.11 6.50 -15.32
C PRO A 56 9.48 5.31 -16.02
N GLY A 57 10.04 4.11 -15.84
CA GLY A 57 9.47 2.91 -16.41
C GLY A 57 8.12 2.56 -15.80
N LEU A 58 7.98 2.79 -14.50
CA LEU A 58 6.70 2.57 -13.83
C LEU A 58 5.66 3.58 -14.29
N GLU A 59 6.05 4.83 -14.43
CA GLU A 59 5.13 5.87 -14.88
C GLU A 59 4.65 5.68 -16.31
N ALA A 60 5.41 4.93 -17.11
CA ALA A 60 5.01 4.62 -18.46
C ALA A 60 3.88 3.60 -18.53
N LEU A 61 3.59 2.92 -17.44
CA LEU A 61 2.53 1.92 -17.41
C LEU A 61 1.15 2.59 -17.39
N PRO A 62 0.13 1.95 -18.03
CA PRO A 62 -1.21 2.55 -18.06
C PRO A 62 -1.78 2.75 -16.66
N GLY A 63 -2.24 3.95 -16.39
CA GLY A 63 -2.88 4.27 -15.12
C GLY A 63 -1.93 4.45 -13.95
N ILE A 64 -0.63 4.46 -14.18
CA ILE A 64 0.37 4.63 -13.13
C ILE A 64 0.93 6.05 -13.18
N GLY A 65 0.53 6.89 -12.24
CA GLY A 65 1.09 8.22 -12.08
C GLY A 65 2.29 8.21 -11.15
N HIS A 66 2.86 9.40 -10.92
CA HIS A 66 4.07 9.51 -10.11
C HIS A 66 3.91 8.98 -8.68
N GLY A 67 2.78 9.30 -8.03
CA GLY A 67 2.55 8.86 -6.65
C GLY A 67 2.49 7.34 -6.53
N ILE A 68 1.77 6.70 -7.45
CA ILE A 68 1.66 5.24 -7.43
C ILE A 68 2.98 4.60 -7.84
N ALA A 69 3.70 5.19 -8.80
CA ALA A 69 5.01 4.70 -9.20
C ALA A 69 5.97 4.70 -8.00
N SER A 70 5.95 5.78 -7.22
CA SER A 70 6.80 5.87 -6.02
C SER A 70 6.40 4.81 -5.00
N ALA A 71 5.11 4.55 -4.83
CA ALA A 71 4.64 3.50 -3.94
C ALA A 71 5.13 2.13 -4.38
N LEU A 72 5.06 1.85 -5.69
CA LEU A 72 5.53 0.58 -6.22
C LEU A 72 7.03 0.43 -6.04
N LEU A 73 7.79 1.52 -6.22
CA LEU A 73 9.22 1.50 -5.99
C LEU A 73 9.54 1.14 -4.54
N GLU A 74 8.82 1.78 -3.61
CA GLU A 74 9.01 1.50 -2.18
C GLU A 74 8.72 0.04 -1.87
N MET A 75 7.60 -0.49 -2.38
CA MET A 75 7.22 -1.87 -2.14
C MET A 75 8.24 -2.86 -2.68
N THR A 76 8.78 -2.60 -3.87
CA THR A 76 9.75 -3.53 -4.48
C THR A 76 11.10 -3.47 -3.78
N ARG A 77 11.48 -2.31 -3.23
CA ARG A 77 12.77 -2.16 -2.57
C ARG A 77 12.77 -2.59 -1.12
N THR A 78 11.70 -2.29 -0.40
CA THR A 78 11.66 -2.51 1.04
C THR A 78 10.71 -3.61 1.47
N GLY A 79 9.80 -4.02 0.59
CA GLY A 79 8.74 -4.97 0.94
C GLY A 79 7.63 -4.33 1.76
N ARG A 80 7.67 -3.01 1.95
CA ARG A 80 6.70 -2.27 2.77
C ARG A 80 6.19 -1.07 2.01
N TRP A 81 5.05 -0.56 2.45
CA TRP A 81 4.48 0.67 1.91
C TRP A 81 3.96 1.50 3.07
N MET A 82 4.69 2.53 3.44
CA MET A 82 4.41 3.33 4.63
C MET A 82 3.04 4.00 4.60
N GLN A 83 2.62 4.47 3.44
CA GLN A 83 1.31 5.09 3.32
C GLN A 83 0.20 4.09 3.64
N LEU A 84 0.33 2.85 3.18
CA LEU A 84 -0.65 1.81 3.49
C LEU A 84 -0.67 1.52 4.98
N GLU A 85 0.50 1.48 5.61
CA GLU A 85 0.57 1.26 7.06
C GLU A 85 -0.13 2.39 7.82
N ARG A 86 0.04 3.62 7.36
CA ARG A 86 -0.67 4.77 7.96
C ARG A 86 -2.18 4.66 7.74
N LEU A 87 -2.60 4.23 6.55
CA LEU A 87 -4.02 4.05 6.27
C LEU A 87 -4.63 2.97 7.17
N ARG A 88 -3.89 1.89 7.39
CA ARG A 88 -4.35 0.84 8.30
C ARG A 88 -4.48 1.36 9.73
N GLY A 89 -3.49 2.11 10.19
CA GLY A 89 -3.51 2.72 11.52
C GLY A 89 -4.63 3.73 11.67
N GLY A 90 -4.88 4.52 10.62
CA GLY A 90 -5.97 5.48 10.63
C GLY A 90 -7.35 4.85 10.64
N ALA A 91 -7.45 3.62 10.14
CA ALA A 91 -8.70 2.88 10.17
C ALA A 91 -8.94 2.19 11.51
N ASP A 92 -7.89 2.05 12.32
CA ASP A 92 -7.98 1.43 13.65
C ASP A 92 -8.38 2.51 14.65
N PRO A 93 -9.50 2.35 15.35
CA PRO A 93 -9.96 3.37 16.29
C PRO A 93 -9.12 3.48 17.54
N ILE A 94 -8.23 2.53 17.82
CA ILE A 94 -7.42 2.54 19.03
C ILE A 94 -5.97 2.69 18.67
N PRO A 95 -5.38 3.49 19.29
CA PRO A 95 -3.93 3.49 19.06
C PRO A 95 -3.10 3.24 20.26
N LEU A 96 -3.84 2.74 20.87
CA LEU A 96 -3.26 2.50 21.42
C LEU A 96 -2.51 2.78 21.82
N LEU A 97 -2.45 2.74 22.32
CA LEU A 97 -2.00 2.80 22.88
C LEU A 97 -1.11 2.92 22.96
N THR A 98 -1.14 2.95 23.31
CA THR A 98 -0.61 2.91 23.45
C THR A 98 0.23 2.95 23.65
N THR A 99 0.27 3.09 24.19
CA THR A 99 0.81 2.93 24.41
C THR A 99 1.50 2.85 24.70
N VAL A 100 1.66 3.04 25.18
CA VAL A 100 1.88 2.79 25.54
C VAL A 100 2.56 2.46 25.88
N PRO A 101 2.77 2.79 26.48
CA PRO A 101 3.13 2.27 26.79
C PRO A 101 3.39 1.70 27.04
N GLY A 102 3.25 1.72 27.66
CA GLY A 102 2.96 1.09 27.69
C GLY A 102 2.85 0.56 27.71
N LEU A 103 2.61 0.68 28.20
CA LEU A 103 1.88 0.10 27.97
C LEU A 103 1.64 -0.35 27.79
N GLY A 104 1.55 -0.08 28.43
CA GLY A 104 0.70 -0.54 28.12
C GLY A 104 0.55 -1.08 28.08
N HIS A 105 0.31 -1.39 28.81
CA HIS A 105 -0.41 -2.16 28.71
C HIS A 105 -0.40 -2.62 28.38
N ARG A 106 -0.41 -1.92 28.17
CA ARG A 106 -0.87 -2.53 27.85
C ARG A 106 -1.05 -2.74 27.39
N LEU A 107 -1.00 -2.34 27.91
CA LEU A 107 -1.62 -2.78 27.49
C LEU A 107 -1.86 -3.02 27.17
N ALA A 108 -2.02 -2.14 27.40
CA ALA A 108 -2.75 -2.47 27.03
C ALA A 108 -2.83 -3.15 26.80
N GLU A 109 -2.93 -2.99 26.98
CA GLU A 109 -3.36 -3.76 26.70
C GLU A 109 -3.20 -4.44 26.25
N ARG A 110 -2.95 -4.11 26.52
CA ARG A 110 -3.10 -4.93 26.15
C ARG A 110 -3.09 -5.36 25.69
N ILE A 111 -3.27 -4.59 26.06
CA ILE A 111 -3.67 -5.17 25.77
C ILE A 111 -3.71 -5.77 25.45
N HIS A 112 -3.91 -5.38 25.72
CA HIS A 112 -4.36 -6.17 25.46
C HIS A 112 -3.90 -6.83 25.10
N ASP A 113 -3.88 -6.47 25.38
CA ASP A 113 -3.84 -7.28 25.15
C ASP A 113 -3.44 -7.64 24.90
N GLU A 114 -3.37 -7.13 24.73
CA GLU A 114 -3.37 -7.50 24.59
C GLU A 114 -3.26 -7.79 24.43
#